data_5092e1c6a2aaca67c237276004854ce8
#
_entry.id   5092e1c6a2aaca67c237276004854ce8
#
_cell.length_a   1.000
_cell.length_b   1.000
_cell.length_c   1.000
_cell.angle_alpha   90.00
_cell.angle_beta   90.00
_cell.angle_gamma   90.00
#
_symmetry.space_group_name_H-M   'P 1'
#
loop_
_entity.id
_entity.type
_entity.pdbx_description
1 polymer ?
#
loop_
_entity_poly.entity_id
_entity_poly.type
_entity_poly.pdbx_seq_one_letter_code
_entity_poly.pdbx_strand_id
1 'polypeptide(L)'
;MPRLYPLFSGSSGNCYYIGSAENGILIDAGRSAKQIENALAERELDIKNVRAIFVTHEHTDHAQGVRVLASRHKIKVYSSQGTINAMWEKSLINDKVDITISSNIGVLVPSVDYASCCRITVNKSE
;
A
#
# COMPACT_ATOMS: atom_id res chain seq x y z
N MET A 1 -16.54 -10.06 5.20
CA MET A 1 -16.19 -9.15 6.29
C MET A 1 -14.80 -8.59 6.10
N PRO A 2 -14.64 -7.29 6.33
CA PRO A 2 -13.29 -6.71 6.28
C PRO A 2 -12.44 -7.22 7.43
N ARG A 3 -11.20 -7.47 7.11
CA ARG A 3 -10.24 -7.96 8.10
C ARG A 3 -8.89 -7.31 7.90
N LEU A 4 -8.14 -7.23 8.98
CA LEU A 4 -6.74 -6.82 8.93
C LEU A 4 -5.88 -8.08 8.92
N TYR A 5 -5.01 -8.17 7.91
CA TYR A 5 -4.08 -9.28 7.79
C TYR A 5 -2.66 -8.71 7.87
N PRO A 6 -1.95 -8.91 8.97
CA PRO A 6 -0.55 -8.51 9.02
C PRO A 6 0.28 -9.51 8.23
N LEU A 7 0.70 -9.11 7.04
CA LEU A 7 1.51 -9.99 6.20
C LEU A 7 2.95 -10.06 6.70
N PHE A 8 3.50 -8.93 7.05
CA PHE A 8 4.84 -8.81 7.62
C PHE A 8 4.84 -7.69 8.63
N SER A 9 5.52 -7.89 9.76
CA SER A 9 5.71 -6.82 10.73
C SER A 9 7.06 -7.02 11.39
N GLY A 10 7.83 -5.93 11.48
CA GLY A 10 9.15 -5.99 12.09
C GLY A 10 10.18 -5.19 11.31
N SER A 11 11.42 -5.26 11.76
CA SER A 11 12.50 -4.46 11.20
C SER A 11 12.90 -4.89 9.79
N SER A 12 12.57 -6.10 9.38
CA SER A 12 12.95 -6.58 8.04
C SER A 12 11.87 -6.30 6.99
N GLY A 13 10.73 -5.77 7.40
CA GLY A 13 9.69 -5.38 6.46
C GLY A 13 8.33 -5.32 7.10
N ASN A 14 7.51 -4.38 6.63
CA ASN A 14 6.16 -4.17 7.15
C ASN A 14 5.17 -4.10 6.00
N CYS A 15 4.08 -4.85 6.11
CA CYS A 15 3.04 -4.84 5.10
C CYS A 15 1.77 -5.40 5.72
N TYR A 16 0.69 -4.64 5.62
CA TYR A 16 -0.61 -5.04 6.16
C TYR A 16 -1.64 -4.98 5.05
N TYR A 17 -2.46 -6.01 4.97
CA TYR A 17 -3.60 -6.02 4.06
C TYR A 17 -4.85 -5.74 4.89
N ILE A 18 -5.66 -4.81 4.42
CA ILE A 18 -6.97 -4.53 5.03
C ILE A 18 -8.00 -4.77 3.95
N GLY A 19 -8.84 -5.77 4.17
CA GLY A 19 -9.81 -6.03 3.14
C GLY A 19 -10.52 -7.36 3.24
N SER A 20 -11.36 -7.61 2.22
CA SER A 20 -11.99 -8.88 2.00
C SER A 20 -11.23 -9.63 0.91
N ALA A 21 -11.72 -10.81 0.54
CA ALA A 21 -11.11 -11.58 -0.54
C ALA A 21 -11.25 -10.87 -1.89
N GLU A 22 -12.27 -10.03 -2.05
CA GLU A 22 -12.53 -9.36 -3.33
C GLU A 22 -11.94 -7.96 -3.46
N ASN A 23 -11.76 -7.26 -2.35
CA ASN A 23 -11.27 -5.89 -2.37
C ASN A 23 -10.48 -5.58 -1.13
N GLY A 24 -9.32 -4.98 -1.29
CA GLY A 24 -8.52 -4.57 -0.16
C GLY A 24 -7.46 -3.56 -0.53
N ILE A 25 -6.70 -3.14 0.46
CA ILE A 25 -5.60 -2.22 0.30
C ILE A 25 -4.39 -2.76 1.06
N LEU A 26 -3.21 -2.27 0.68
CA LEU A 26 -2.00 -2.53 1.43
C LEU A 26 -1.60 -1.27 2.17
N ILE A 27 -1.20 -1.43 3.42
CA ILE A 27 -0.56 -0.38 4.20
C ILE A 27 0.91 -0.76 4.24
N ASP A 28 1.72 0.02 3.55
CA ASP A 28 3.14 -0.22 3.33
C ASP A 28 3.40 -1.49 2.51
N ALA A 29 4.55 -1.56 1.89
CA ALA A 29 4.98 -2.70 1.09
C ALA A 29 6.48 -2.87 1.34
N GLY A 30 6.82 -3.32 2.54
CA GLY A 30 8.18 -3.35 3.03
C GLY A 30 8.97 -4.61 2.74
N ARG A 31 8.44 -5.47 1.89
CA ARG A 31 9.15 -6.67 1.42
C ARG A 31 9.13 -6.67 -0.09
N SER A 32 9.84 -7.59 -0.72
CA SER A 32 9.83 -7.67 -2.17
C SER A 32 8.42 -7.99 -2.68
N ALA A 33 8.15 -7.61 -3.93
CA ALA A 33 6.87 -7.87 -4.54
C ALA A 33 6.51 -9.36 -4.48
N LYS A 34 7.47 -10.22 -4.76
CA LYS A 34 7.24 -11.66 -4.74
C LYS A 34 6.86 -12.15 -3.35
N GLN A 35 7.54 -11.66 -2.32
CA GLN A 35 7.24 -12.06 -0.94
C GLN A 35 5.83 -11.62 -0.55
N ILE A 36 5.43 -10.43 -0.96
CA ILE A 36 4.09 -9.92 -0.65
C ILE A 36 3.03 -10.70 -1.42
N GLU A 37 3.26 -10.96 -2.70
CA GLU A 37 2.34 -11.76 -3.51
C GLU A 37 2.15 -13.15 -2.91
N ASN A 38 3.24 -13.79 -2.49
CA ASN A 38 3.19 -15.10 -1.88
C ASN A 38 2.45 -15.07 -0.53
N ALA A 39 2.69 -14.05 0.27
CA ALA A 39 2.03 -13.92 1.57
C ALA A 39 0.52 -13.75 1.41
N LEU A 40 0.10 -13.00 0.39
CA LEU A 40 -1.31 -12.87 0.08
C LEU A 40 -1.90 -14.22 -0.33
N ALA A 41 -1.21 -14.92 -1.23
CA ALA A 41 -1.70 -16.21 -1.73
C ALA A 41 -1.83 -17.24 -0.60
N GLU A 42 -0.92 -17.23 0.36
CA GLU A 42 -1.00 -18.12 1.51
C GLU A 42 -2.24 -17.89 2.36
N ARG A 43 -2.83 -16.71 2.26
CA ARG A 43 -4.04 -16.34 2.99
C ARG A 43 -5.27 -16.34 2.10
N GLU A 44 -5.14 -16.95 0.92
CA GLU A 44 -6.21 -17.02 -0.07
C GLU A 44 -6.67 -15.63 -0.53
N LEU A 45 -5.73 -14.69 -0.55
CA LEU A 45 -5.94 -13.35 -1.08
C LEU A 45 -5.19 -13.22 -2.39
N ASP A 46 -5.59 -12.27 -3.23
CA ASP A 46 -4.99 -12.09 -4.55
C ASP A 46 -4.54 -10.66 -4.72
N ILE A 47 -3.31 -10.48 -5.18
CA ILE A 47 -2.78 -9.14 -5.43
C ILE A 47 -3.65 -8.36 -6.43
N LYS A 48 -4.36 -9.06 -7.31
CA LYS A 48 -5.26 -8.43 -8.27
C LYS A 48 -6.41 -7.68 -7.61
N ASN A 49 -6.72 -8.03 -6.38
CA ASN A 49 -7.80 -7.39 -5.64
C ASN A 49 -7.33 -6.26 -4.74
N VAL A 50 -6.03 -5.95 -4.77
CA VAL A 50 -5.47 -4.82 -4.05
C VAL A 50 -5.74 -3.55 -4.86
N ARG A 51 -6.49 -2.61 -4.27
CA ARG A 51 -6.90 -1.39 -4.97
C ARG A 51 -5.93 -0.24 -4.78
N ALA A 52 -5.16 -0.26 -3.71
CA ALA A 52 -4.27 0.84 -3.40
C ALA A 52 -3.17 0.40 -2.46
N ILE A 53 -2.05 1.11 -2.49
CA ILE A 53 -0.97 0.95 -1.51
C ILE A 53 -0.80 2.30 -0.83
N PHE A 54 -0.93 2.32 0.49
CA PHE A 54 -0.72 3.53 1.29
C PHE A 54 0.65 3.41 1.94
N VAL A 55 1.53 4.35 1.68
CA VAL A 55 2.89 4.33 2.22
C VAL A 55 2.98 5.34 3.36
N THR A 56 3.33 4.86 4.54
CA THR A 56 3.40 5.71 5.72
C THR A 56 4.69 6.51 5.78
N HIS A 57 5.79 5.91 5.36
CA HIS A 57 7.06 6.63 5.26
C HIS A 57 8.02 5.89 4.33
N GLU A 58 9.10 6.55 3.98
CA GLU A 58 9.97 6.13 2.88
C GLU A 58 11.05 5.11 3.25
N HIS A 59 11.08 4.62 4.49
CA HIS A 59 12.10 3.64 4.89
C HIS A 59 11.92 2.36 4.08
N THR A 60 13.02 1.69 3.80
CA THR A 60 13.01 0.48 2.97
C THR A 60 12.11 -0.61 3.55
N ASP A 61 12.08 -0.74 4.87
CA ASP A 61 11.23 -1.75 5.52
C ASP A 61 9.73 -1.39 5.45
N HIS A 62 9.39 -0.30 4.77
CA HIS A 62 8.00 0.08 4.52
C HIS A 62 7.70 0.28 3.04
N ALA A 63 8.72 0.41 2.19
CA ALA A 63 8.49 0.84 0.82
C ALA A 63 9.25 0.06 -0.26
N GLN A 64 10.05 -0.94 0.11
CA GLN A 64 10.92 -1.57 -0.88
C GLN A 64 10.19 -2.29 -2.01
N GLY A 65 8.96 -2.75 -1.79
CA GLY A 65 8.20 -3.46 -2.81
C GLY A 65 7.25 -2.60 -3.61
N VAL A 66 7.14 -1.30 -3.25
CA VAL A 66 6.13 -0.42 -3.85
C VAL A 66 6.29 -0.30 -5.35
N ARG A 67 7.50 -0.02 -5.82
CA ARG A 67 7.73 0.23 -7.24
C ARG A 67 7.30 -0.95 -8.11
N VAL A 68 7.72 -2.15 -7.73
CA VAL A 68 7.44 -3.34 -8.53
C VAL A 68 5.97 -3.70 -8.47
N LEU A 69 5.37 -3.70 -7.28
CA LEU A 69 3.96 -4.03 -7.14
C LEU A 69 3.08 -3.04 -7.89
N ALA A 70 3.33 -1.76 -7.70
CA ALA A 70 2.50 -0.72 -8.32
C ALA A 70 2.63 -0.73 -9.83
N SER A 71 3.84 -0.93 -10.35
CA SER A 71 4.06 -0.96 -11.81
C SER A 71 3.48 -2.22 -12.43
N ARG A 72 3.74 -3.37 -11.81
CA ARG A 72 3.34 -4.66 -12.36
C ARG A 72 1.82 -4.83 -12.37
N HIS A 73 1.17 -4.43 -11.29
CA HIS A 73 -0.26 -4.65 -11.12
C HIS A 73 -1.10 -3.40 -11.30
N LYS A 74 -0.47 -2.29 -11.68
CA LYS A 74 -1.13 -0.99 -11.91
C LYS A 74 -1.95 -0.55 -10.71
N ILE A 75 -1.31 -0.60 -9.55
CA ILE A 75 -1.95 -0.23 -8.28
C ILE A 75 -1.58 1.22 -7.98
N LYS A 76 -2.56 2.04 -7.60
CA LYS A 76 -2.30 3.41 -7.18
C LYS A 76 -1.59 3.46 -5.85
N VAL A 77 -0.65 4.39 -5.72
CA VAL A 77 0.10 4.61 -4.50
C VAL A 77 -0.31 5.95 -3.90
N TYR A 78 -0.64 5.94 -2.62
CA TYR A 78 -1.06 7.13 -1.89
C TYR A 78 -0.06 7.41 -0.77
N SER A 79 0.40 8.64 -0.68
CA SER A 79 1.30 9.03 0.40
C SER A 79 1.36 10.55 0.51
N SER A 80 2.06 11.06 1.53
CA SER A 80 2.28 12.49 1.69
C SER A 80 3.31 12.98 0.68
N GLN A 81 3.31 14.29 0.42
CA GLN A 81 4.27 14.89 -0.51
C GLN A 81 5.71 14.62 -0.07
N GLY A 82 5.99 14.80 1.22
CA GLY A 82 7.35 14.57 1.72
C GLY A 82 7.83 13.13 1.54
N THR A 83 6.95 12.19 1.79
CA THR A 83 7.28 10.77 1.61
C THR A 83 7.49 10.45 0.14
N ILE A 84 6.65 10.98 -0.74
CA ILE A 84 6.80 10.77 -2.19
C ILE A 84 8.14 11.33 -2.67
N ASN A 85 8.50 12.54 -2.24
CA ASN A 85 9.77 13.14 -2.62
C ASN A 85 10.95 12.27 -2.17
N ALA A 86 10.90 11.78 -0.94
CA ALA A 86 11.97 10.92 -0.41
C ALA A 86 12.04 9.59 -1.14
N MET A 87 10.90 9.03 -1.53
CA MET A 87 10.88 7.79 -2.30
C MET A 87 11.50 7.98 -3.67
N TRP A 88 11.27 9.13 -4.31
CA TRP A 88 11.90 9.45 -5.58
C TRP A 88 13.41 9.50 -5.43
N GLU A 89 13.90 10.18 -4.37
CA GLU A 89 15.33 10.29 -4.14
C GLU A 89 15.99 8.94 -3.92
N LYS A 90 15.28 8.01 -3.31
CA LYS A 90 15.80 6.68 -3.00
C LYS A 90 15.51 5.66 -4.10
N SER A 91 14.92 6.08 -5.20
CA SER A 91 14.54 5.22 -6.32
C SER A 91 13.56 4.13 -5.91
N LEU A 92 12.75 4.40 -4.91
CA LEU A 92 11.72 3.46 -4.45
C LEU A 92 10.45 3.55 -5.30
N ILE A 93 10.33 4.60 -6.11
CA ILE A 93 9.27 4.74 -7.11
C ILE A 93 9.89 5.33 -8.39
N ASN A 94 9.17 5.22 -9.49
CA ASN A 94 9.58 5.79 -10.76
C ASN A 94 8.36 6.29 -11.52
N ASP A 95 8.56 6.73 -12.75
CA ASP A 95 7.50 7.33 -13.56
C ASP A 95 6.42 6.33 -14.00
N LYS A 96 6.61 5.05 -13.75
CA LYS A 96 5.61 4.03 -14.07
C LYS A 96 4.64 3.79 -12.92
N VAL A 97 4.83 4.46 -11.79
CA VAL A 97 3.98 4.32 -10.61
C VAL A 97 2.93 5.43 -10.61
N ASP A 98 1.67 5.06 -10.49
CA ASP A 98 0.57 6.03 -10.42
C ASP A 98 0.44 6.50 -8.98
N ILE A 99 0.82 7.74 -8.74
CA ILE A 99 0.92 8.31 -7.39
C ILE A 99 -0.16 9.35 -7.16
N THR A 100 -0.79 9.29 -6.00
CA THR A 100 -1.71 10.33 -5.55
C THR A 100 -1.21 10.83 -4.20
N ILE A 101 -1.06 12.14 -4.08
CA ILE A 101 -0.57 12.76 -2.86
C ILE A 101 -1.75 13.01 -1.93
N SER A 102 -1.61 12.58 -0.67
CA SER A 102 -2.63 12.78 0.34
C SER A 102 -1.98 13.28 1.60
N SER A 103 -2.43 14.42 2.11
CA SER A 103 -1.91 14.98 3.34
C SER A 103 -2.52 14.34 4.58
N ASN A 104 -3.54 13.52 4.41
CA ASN A 104 -4.28 12.95 5.53
C ASN A 104 -4.16 11.45 5.67
N ILE A 105 -3.13 10.86 5.07
CA ILE A 105 -3.03 9.41 5.01
C ILE A 105 -3.03 8.76 6.40
N GLY A 106 -2.35 9.34 7.36
CA GLY A 106 -2.28 8.80 8.71
C GLY A 106 -3.59 8.88 9.47
N VAL A 107 -4.47 9.78 9.06
CA VAL A 107 -5.78 9.96 9.68
C VAL A 107 -6.80 9.06 9.01
N LEU A 108 -6.70 8.89 7.70
CA LEU A 108 -7.65 8.10 6.94
C LEU A 108 -7.68 6.64 7.36
N VAL A 109 -6.50 6.06 7.52
CA VAL A 109 -6.39 4.63 7.78
C VAL A 109 -7.13 4.18 9.04
N PRO A 110 -6.95 4.82 10.20
CA PRO A 110 -7.64 4.36 11.39
C PRO A 110 -9.10 4.75 11.50
N SER A 111 -9.55 5.69 10.69
CA SER A 111 -10.91 6.23 10.86
C SER A 111 -11.90 5.78 9.81
N VAL A 112 -11.48 5.10 8.75
CA VAL A 112 -12.41 4.72 7.69
C VAL A 112 -12.92 3.32 7.85
N ASP A 113 -14.16 3.12 7.44
CA ASP A 113 -14.74 1.82 7.27
C ASP A 113 -14.01 1.13 6.13
N TYR A 114 -13.56 -0.18 6.31
CA TYR A 114 -12.79 -0.86 5.36
C TYR A 114 -13.49 -1.03 4.09
N ALA A 115 -14.82 -1.20 4.13
CA ALA A 115 -15.56 -1.41 2.90
C ALA A 115 -15.58 -0.19 2.00
N SER A 116 -15.46 1.00 2.57
CA SER A 116 -15.47 2.24 1.80
C SER A 116 -14.10 2.90 1.72
N CYS A 117 -13.08 2.25 2.23
CA CYS A 117 -11.74 2.83 2.33
C CYS A 117 -11.24 3.41 1.01
N CYS A 118 -11.34 2.66 -0.07
CA CYS A 118 -10.82 3.15 -1.35
C CYS A 118 -11.59 4.37 -1.86
N ARG A 119 -12.90 4.40 -1.68
CA ARG A 119 -13.68 5.55 -2.12
C ARG A 119 -13.37 6.80 -1.30
N ILE A 120 -13.30 6.63 0.01
CA ILE A 120 -12.99 7.74 0.89
C ILE A 120 -11.60 8.29 0.61
N THR A 121 -10.64 7.40 0.36
CA THR A 121 -9.29 7.80 0.05
C THR A 121 -9.24 8.65 -1.21
N VAL A 122 -9.95 8.23 -2.25
CA VAL A 122 -9.98 8.99 -3.50
C VAL A 122 -10.54 10.39 -3.25
N ASN A 123 -11.64 10.49 -2.50
CA ASN A 123 -12.23 11.79 -2.20
C ASN A 123 -11.29 12.66 -1.38
N LYS A 124 -10.59 12.10 -0.43
CA LYS A 124 -9.71 12.87 0.44
C LYS A 124 -8.41 13.26 -0.23
N SER A 125 -7.96 12.49 -1.18
CA SER A 125 -6.71 12.78 -1.86
C SER A 125 -6.86 13.91 -2.89
N GLU A 126 -8.07 14.31 -3.14
CA GLU A 126 -8.30 15.48 -3.95
C GLU A 126 -7.94 16.75 -3.18
#